data_cbafb40dd76eb6e551c572900042fdef
#
_entry.id   cbafb40dd76eb6e551c572900042fdef
#
_cell.length_a   1.000
_cell.length_b   1.000
_cell.length_c   1.000
_cell.angle_alpha   90.00
_cell.angle_beta   90.00
_cell.angle_gamma   90.00
#
_symmetry.space_group_name_H-M   'P 1'
#
loop_
_entity.id
_entity.type
_entity.pdbx_description
1 polymer ?
#
loop_
_entity_poly.entity_id
_entity_poly.type
_entity_poly.pdbx_seq_one_letter_code
_entity_poly.pdbx_strand_id
1 'polypeptide(L)'
;MVAGHLTLKNGRYYAVLNYRNAGGQRKTKWISLGLPEKGNKRKAEAELARLRAEFEPPKEVGDLSSDMLFADYLLEWLEIAKGRLAVATYSSYAAMIKRPVGPYLRQRNLTLRELEARHLQMFYSEMLRKVKPNTVIHYHAIIHSALKYAVKTDMLVQNVAGKVDRPKKNSFQPVFLSAEEMQKMFEALRGTKLELPVLVAAFYGFRRGEVLGLKWDAIDFERGTISVIRTVTTITLDGKQTEIEQQSAKTKSSLRTLPLIGSFREYFLQVKEAQELNKQVCGNCYNHEYDGFVFVDELGERMRANYLTSAFPKFSEDHGLRRMRFHDLRHSCASLLLANGVPLKHIQEWLGHSDFTTTANIYAHLDYKSKITSAQAMETGLSLIHISEPTRLR
;
A
#
# COMPACT_ATOMS: atom_id res chain seq x y z
N MET A 1 -9.20 8.47 50.10
CA MET A 1 -10.61 8.06 50.22
C MET A 1 -11.40 8.65 49.09
N VAL A 2 -12.12 7.85 48.34
CA VAL A 2 -12.89 8.30 47.18
C VAL A 2 -14.20 8.95 47.66
N ALA A 3 -14.60 10.07 47.06
CA ALA A 3 -15.87 10.73 47.38
C ALA A 3 -17.04 9.95 46.75
N GLY A 4 -18.16 9.82 47.47
CA GLY A 4 -19.32 9.09 46.91
C GLY A 4 -20.59 9.43 47.69
N HIS A 5 -21.73 9.20 47.05
CA HIS A 5 -23.06 9.40 47.62
C HIS A 5 -24.04 8.30 47.18
N LEU A 6 -25.12 8.16 47.91
CA LEU A 6 -26.22 7.26 47.52
C LEU A 6 -27.21 7.97 46.58
N THR A 7 -27.67 7.25 45.60
CA THR A 7 -28.71 7.69 44.68
C THR A 7 -29.79 6.60 44.56
N LEU A 8 -31.06 6.99 44.50
CA LEU A 8 -32.15 6.07 44.21
C LEU A 8 -32.45 6.07 42.72
N LYS A 9 -32.50 4.87 42.13
CA LYS A 9 -32.92 4.68 40.77
C LYS A 9 -33.79 3.42 40.67
N ASN A 10 -34.98 3.57 40.11
CA ASN A 10 -35.95 2.47 40.00
C ASN A 10 -36.26 1.77 41.33
N GLY A 11 -36.41 2.53 42.45
CA GLY A 11 -36.71 2.02 43.78
C GLY A 11 -35.57 1.23 44.46
N ARG A 12 -34.35 1.34 43.98
CA ARG A 12 -33.15 0.68 44.55
C ARG A 12 -32.01 1.66 44.77
N TYR A 13 -31.20 1.37 45.80
CA TYR A 13 -30.03 2.16 46.12
C TYR A 13 -28.85 1.83 45.18
N TYR A 14 -28.17 2.88 44.72
CA TYR A 14 -26.94 2.85 43.98
C TYR A 14 -25.89 3.68 44.75
N ALA A 15 -24.67 3.15 44.84
CA ALA A 15 -23.50 3.90 45.25
C ALA A 15 -22.90 4.60 44.03
N VAL A 16 -22.76 5.92 44.10
CA VAL A 16 -22.13 6.75 43.07
C VAL A 16 -20.80 7.21 43.60
N LEU A 17 -19.71 6.63 43.07
CA LEU A 17 -18.34 6.95 43.48
C LEU A 17 -17.72 7.92 42.50
N ASN A 18 -17.22 9.04 43.02
CA ASN A 18 -16.54 10.06 42.24
C ASN A 18 -15.04 9.94 42.45
N TYR A 19 -14.30 9.71 41.39
CA TYR A 19 -12.85 9.61 41.44
C TYR A 19 -12.18 10.43 40.32
N ARG A 20 -10.91 10.67 40.43
CA ARG A 20 -10.11 11.23 39.33
C ARG A 20 -9.34 10.11 38.67
N ASN A 21 -9.35 10.07 37.34
CA ASN A 21 -8.45 9.19 36.60
C ASN A 21 -7.01 9.71 36.65
N ALA A 22 -6.05 8.92 36.16
CA ALA A 22 -4.63 9.30 36.12
C ALA A 22 -4.36 10.61 35.36
N GLY A 23 -5.20 10.98 34.39
CA GLY A 23 -5.16 12.27 33.68
C GLY A 23 -5.81 13.44 34.44
N GLY A 24 -6.20 13.27 35.75
CA GLY A 24 -6.81 14.29 36.56
C GLY A 24 -8.28 14.60 36.28
N GLN A 25 -8.91 13.93 35.31
CA GLN A 25 -10.31 14.12 34.94
C GLN A 25 -11.23 13.47 35.96
N ARG A 26 -12.32 14.14 36.31
CA ARG A 26 -13.38 13.60 37.19
C ARG A 26 -14.16 12.52 36.42
N LYS A 27 -14.26 11.32 37.02
CA LYS A 27 -15.05 10.18 36.53
C LYS A 27 -16.01 9.73 37.62
N THR A 28 -17.08 9.09 37.22
CA THR A 28 -18.15 8.62 38.12
C THR A 28 -18.43 7.15 37.84
N LYS A 29 -18.43 6.30 38.86
CA LYS A 29 -18.80 4.88 38.77
C LYS A 29 -20.07 4.62 39.56
N TRP A 30 -21.06 4.04 38.89
CA TRP A 30 -22.35 3.65 39.48
C TRP A 30 -22.29 2.15 39.84
N ILE A 31 -22.59 1.82 41.10
CA ILE A 31 -22.63 0.46 41.60
C ILE A 31 -24.02 0.20 42.16
N SER A 32 -24.74 -0.78 41.62
CA SER A 32 -26.00 -1.18 42.17
C SER A 32 -25.78 -1.95 43.48
N LEU A 33 -26.44 -1.51 44.55
CA LEU A 33 -26.35 -2.20 45.85
C LEU A 33 -27.36 -3.35 45.95
N GLY A 34 -28.28 -3.46 45.00
CA GLY A 34 -29.34 -4.48 45.02
C GLY A 34 -30.41 -4.27 46.12
N LEU A 35 -30.26 -3.23 46.95
CA LEU A 35 -31.11 -2.94 48.11
C LEU A 35 -32.32 -2.12 47.71
N PRO A 36 -33.56 -2.57 48.02
CA PRO A 36 -34.76 -1.77 47.85
C PRO A 36 -34.77 -0.55 48.79
N GLU A 37 -35.49 0.52 48.43
CA GLU A 37 -35.56 1.77 49.18
C GLU A 37 -36.09 1.60 50.61
N LYS A 38 -37.18 0.87 50.77
CA LYS A 38 -37.86 0.72 52.07
C LYS A 38 -37.02 -0.07 53.07
N GLY A 39 -36.67 0.54 54.20
CA GLY A 39 -36.01 -0.09 55.36
C GLY A 39 -34.49 -0.37 55.20
N ASN A 40 -33.89 -0.07 54.07
CA ASN A 40 -32.51 -0.46 53.78
C ASN A 40 -31.50 0.72 53.78
N LYS A 41 -31.88 1.94 54.18
CA LYS A 41 -31.01 3.12 54.13
C LYS A 41 -29.69 2.91 54.90
N ARG A 42 -29.75 2.44 56.17
CA ARG A 42 -28.55 2.15 56.97
C ARG A 42 -27.63 1.12 56.35
N LYS A 43 -28.20 0.06 55.76
CA LYS A 43 -27.40 -0.98 55.05
C LYS A 43 -26.74 -0.40 53.80
N ALA A 44 -27.44 0.44 53.06
CA ALA A 44 -26.89 1.12 51.88
C ALA A 44 -25.77 2.10 52.24
N GLU A 45 -25.89 2.84 53.36
CA GLU A 45 -24.84 3.72 53.88
C GLU A 45 -23.61 2.97 54.34
N ALA A 46 -23.76 1.82 55.03
CA ALA A 46 -22.67 0.98 55.45
C ALA A 46 -21.94 0.38 54.22
N GLU A 47 -22.68 -0.08 53.21
CA GLU A 47 -22.11 -0.60 51.97
C GLU A 47 -21.39 0.49 51.14
N LEU A 48 -21.93 1.71 51.09
CA LEU A 48 -21.28 2.87 50.50
C LEU A 48 -19.95 3.16 51.21
N ALA A 49 -19.94 3.12 52.57
CA ALA A 49 -18.72 3.37 53.35
C ALA A 49 -17.66 2.31 53.06
N ARG A 50 -18.04 1.03 52.98
CA ARG A 50 -17.17 -0.05 52.60
C ARG A 50 -16.60 0.14 51.20
N LEU A 51 -17.48 0.39 50.22
CA LEU A 51 -17.08 0.62 48.83
C LEU A 51 -16.14 1.82 48.67
N ARG A 52 -16.32 2.89 49.44
CA ARG A 52 -15.42 4.05 49.45
C ARG A 52 -14.04 3.75 50.03
N ALA A 53 -13.96 2.83 50.99
CA ALA A 53 -12.68 2.42 51.59
C ALA A 53 -11.93 1.41 50.70
N GLU A 54 -12.65 0.49 50.05
CA GLU A 54 -12.09 -0.58 49.22
C GLU A 54 -11.96 -0.19 47.75
N PHE A 55 -12.56 0.96 47.34
CA PHE A 55 -12.54 1.34 45.94
C PHE A 55 -11.14 1.79 45.49
N GLU A 56 -10.52 0.95 44.74
CA GLU A 56 -9.39 1.35 43.90
C GLU A 56 -9.96 1.86 42.55
N PRO A 57 -9.58 3.07 42.11
CA PRO A 57 -9.91 3.49 40.74
C PRO A 57 -9.47 2.36 39.79
N PRO A 58 -10.28 2.02 38.78
CA PRO A 58 -9.86 1.06 37.78
C PRO A 58 -8.49 1.51 37.28
N LYS A 59 -7.48 0.66 37.41
CA LYS A 59 -6.20 0.86 36.72
C LYS A 59 -6.58 0.91 35.25
N GLU A 60 -6.57 2.12 34.68
CA GLU A 60 -6.82 2.26 33.25
C GLU A 60 -5.73 1.44 32.57
N VAL A 61 -6.15 0.52 31.68
CA VAL A 61 -5.24 -0.30 30.87
C VAL A 61 -4.18 0.58 30.19
N GLY A 62 -4.46 1.90 30.02
CA GLY A 62 -3.54 2.91 29.56
C GLY A 62 -2.38 3.26 30.49
N ASP A 63 -2.49 3.06 31.81
CA ASP A 63 -1.42 3.43 32.73
C ASP A 63 -0.24 2.44 32.74
N LEU A 64 -0.50 1.16 32.57
CA LEU A 64 0.55 0.15 32.50
C LEU A 64 1.23 0.11 31.12
N SER A 65 0.52 0.46 30.05
CA SER A 65 1.05 0.42 28.68
C SER A 65 1.69 1.74 28.23
N SER A 66 1.38 2.87 28.85
CA SER A 66 2.04 4.15 28.55
C SER A 66 3.47 4.23 29.05
N ASP A 67 3.86 3.43 30.06
CA ASP A 67 5.21 3.35 30.58
C ASP A 67 6.09 2.33 29.83
N MET A 68 5.51 1.56 28.89
CA MET A 68 6.29 0.65 28.05
C MET A 68 7.17 1.44 27.08
N LEU A 69 8.28 0.86 26.67
CA LEU A 69 9.15 1.45 25.65
C LEU A 69 8.36 1.63 24.35
N PHE A 70 8.49 2.80 23.72
CA PHE A 70 7.79 3.07 22.46
C PHE A 70 8.20 2.09 21.35
N ALA A 71 9.45 1.62 21.36
CA ALA A 71 9.91 0.58 20.44
C ALA A 71 9.13 -0.74 20.61
N ASP A 72 8.81 -1.13 21.84
CA ASP A 72 8.05 -2.35 22.15
C ASP A 72 6.57 -2.18 21.84
N TYR A 73 6.03 -0.98 22.13
CA TYR A 73 4.67 -0.61 21.71
C TYR A 73 4.47 -0.74 20.19
N LEU A 74 5.44 -0.32 19.39
CA LEU A 74 5.33 -0.45 17.93
C LEU A 74 5.26 -1.90 17.48
N LEU A 75 5.95 -2.82 18.13
CA LEU A 75 5.89 -4.27 17.85
C LEU A 75 4.53 -4.85 18.26
N GLU A 76 4.04 -4.49 19.44
CA GLU A 76 2.72 -4.93 19.93
C GLU A 76 1.59 -4.40 19.02
N TRP A 77 1.63 -3.11 18.69
CA TRP A 77 0.68 -2.53 17.74
C TRP A 77 0.72 -3.23 16.38
N LEU A 78 1.90 -3.61 15.91
CA LEU A 78 2.04 -4.31 14.63
C LEU A 78 1.34 -5.67 14.64
N GLU A 79 1.45 -6.43 15.74
CA GLU A 79 0.75 -7.72 15.90
C GLU A 79 -0.78 -7.51 15.97
N ILE A 80 -1.25 -6.49 16.70
CA ILE A 80 -2.67 -6.11 16.72
C ILE A 80 -3.16 -5.72 15.32
N ALA A 81 -2.34 -5.01 14.56
CA ALA A 81 -2.69 -4.55 13.22
C ALA A 81 -2.64 -5.67 12.16
N LYS A 82 -2.01 -6.82 12.44
CA LYS A 82 -1.77 -7.94 11.51
C LYS A 82 -3.05 -8.42 10.84
N GLY A 83 -4.14 -8.59 11.58
CA GLY A 83 -5.43 -9.05 11.03
C GLY A 83 -6.13 -8.03 10.11
N ARG A 84 -5.69 -6.76 10.10
CA ARG A 84 -6.28 -5.67 9.30
C ARG A 84 -5.39 -5.24 8.13
N LEU A 85 -4.11 -5.58 8.18
CA LEU A 85 -3.14 -5.21 7.16
C LEU A 85 -3.05 -6.32 6.10
N ALA A 86 -2.89 -5.91 4.86
CA ALA A 86 -2.47 -6.86 3.83
C ALA A 86 -1.07 -7.40 4.19
N VAL A 87 -0.83 -8.69 3.92
CA VAL A 87 0.41 -9.38 4.30
C VAL A 87 1.67 -8.65 3.84
N ALA A 88 1.67 -8.11 2.60
CA ALA A 88 2.78 -7.31 2.09
C ALA A 88 3.00 -6.00 2.86
N THR A 89 1.92 -5.36 3.32
CA THR A 89 1.99 -4.14 4.14
C THR A 89 2.54 -4.47 5.52
N TYR A 90 2.04 -5.55 6.15
CA TYR A 90 2.56 -6.04 7.42
C TYR A 90 4.06 -6.34 7.34
N SER A 91 4.49 -7.10 6.32
CA SER A 91 5.90 -7.42 6.06
C SER A 91 6.77 -6.16 5.94
N SER A 92 6.29 -5.17 5.17
CA SER A 92 6.98 -3.89 5.00
C SER A 92 7.09 -3.12 6.33
N TYR A 93 6.01 -3.05 7.10
CA TYR A 93 5.98 -2.38 8.41
C TYR A 93 6.89 -3.10 9.41
N ALA A 94 6.85 -4.43 9.45
CA ALA A 94 7.72 -5.23 10.29
C ALA A 94 9.21 -4.97 10.01
N ALA A 95 9.59 -4.94 8.72
CA ALA A 95 10.96 -4.64 8.32
C ALA A 95 11.41 -3.22 8.77
N MET A 96 10.53 -2.22 8.64
CA MET A 96 10.84 -0.84 9.01
C MET A 96 10.89 -0.65 10.53
N ILE A 97 9.99 -1.30 11.29
CA ILE A 97 9.99 -1.24 12.75
C ILE A 97 11.19 -2.00 13.32
N LYS A 98 11.43 -3.25 12.87
CA LYS A 98 12.48 -4.11 13.43
C LYS A 98 13.90 -3.60 13.14
N ARG A 99 14.14 -2.90 12.04
CA ARG A 99 15.50 -2.47 11.66
C ARG A 99 15.82 -1.02 11.98
N PRO A 100 15.21 0.02 11.30
CA PRO A 100 15.65 1.41 11.57
C PRO A 100 14.93 2.05 12.75
N VAL A 101 13.59 1.83 12.90
CA VAL A 101 12.78 2.60 13.85
C VAL A 101 12.97 2.09 15.28
N GLY A 102 12.76 0.80 15.52
CA GLY A 102 12.83 0.19 16.85
C GLY A 102 14.20 0.33 17.51
N PRO A 103 15.31 -0.06 16.87
CA PRO A 103 16.64 0.10 17.45
C PRO A 103 16.98 1.55 17.81
N TYR A 104 16.63 2.52 16.95
CA TYR A 104 16.83 3.93 17.23
C TYR A 104 16.10 4.39 18.48
N LEU A 105 14.82 4.04 18.60
CA LEU A 105 13.98 4.42 19.73
C LEU A 105 14.41 3.70 21.02
N ARG A 106 14.77 2.42 20.93
CA ARG A 106 15.23 1.64 22.08
C ARG A 106 16.52 2.17 22.67
N GLN A 107 17.47 2.60 21.83
CA GLN A 107 18.73 3.22 22.28
C GLN A 107 18.49 4.50 23.11
N ARG A 108 17.38 5.17 22.89
CA ARG A 108 17.00 6.39 23.63
C ARG A 108 16.14 6.14 24.85
N ASN A 109 15.77 4.89 25.09
CA ASN A 109 14.97 4.45 26.23
C ASN A 109 13.69 5.26 26.46
N LEU A 110 13.04 5.68 25.33
CA LEU A 110 11.82 6.48 25.36
C LEU A 110 10.61 5.61 25.59
N THR A 111 9.84 5.91 26.60
CA THR A 111 8.53 5.31 26.83
C THR A 111 7.47 5.96 25.91
N LEU A 112 6.33 5.29 25.76
CA LEU A 112 5.21 5.84 24.97
C LEU A 112 4.71 7.17 25.55
N ARG A 113 4.71 7.32 26.90
CA ARG A 113 4.32 8.54 27.61
C ARG A 113 5.28 9.71 27.40
N GLU A 114 6.58 9.42 27.37
CA GLU A 114 7.64 10.44 27.23
C GLU A 114 7.87 10.88 25.79
N LEU A 115 7.22 10.21 24.83
CA LEU A 115 7.40 10.52 23.43
C LEU A 115 6.86 11.90 23.08
N GLU A 116 7.72 12.77 22.60
CA GLU A 116 7.40 14.11 22.12
C GLU A 116 7.68 14.28 20.63
N ALA A 117 7.09 15.30 20.01
CA ALA A 117 7.32 15.63 18.61
C ALA A 117 8.81 15.85 18.29
N ARG A 118 9.57 16.48 19.22
CA ARG A 118 11.02 16.70 19.03
C ARG A 118 11.80 15.41 18.87
N HIS A 119 11.43 14.32 19.56
CA HIS A 119 12.11 13.04 19.45
C HIS A 119 11.94 12.43 18.07
N LEU A 120 10.73 12.54 17.50
CA LEU A 120 10.45 12.11 16.13
C LEU A 120 11.13 12.98 15.09
N GLN A 121 11.19 14.31 15.33
CA GLN A 121 11.89 15.23 14.43
C GLN A 121 13.40 14.93 14.37
N MET A 122 14.02 14.63 15.51
CA MET A 122 15.42 14.20 15.57
C MET A 122 15.63 12.87 14.81
N PHE A 123 14.73 11.91 14.98
CA PHE A 123 14.76 10.66 14.24
C PHE A 123 14.71 10.89 12.73
N TYR A 124 13.77 11.74 12.24
CA TYR A 124 13.66 12.02 10.81
C TYR A 124 14.88 12.74 10.28
N SER A 125 15.44 13.70 11.03
CA SER A 125 16.66 14.41 10.63
C SER A 125 17.86 13.47 10.51
N GLU A 126 18.00 12.50 11.41
CA GLU A 126 19.07 11.50 11.34
C GLU A 126 18.84 10.52 10.15
N MET A 127 17.60 10.08 9.95
CA MET A 127 17.27 9.17 8.85
C MET A 127 17.45 9.82 7.48
N LEU A 128 17.18 11.12 7.33
CA LEU A 128 17.39 11.85 6.07
C LEU A 128 18.85 11.87 5.61
N ARG A 129 19.81 11.66 6.53
CA ARG A 129 21.23 11.51 6.17
C ARG A 129 21.56 10.12 5.61
N LYS A 130 20.69 9.12 5.86
CA LYS A 130 20.91 7.70 5.52
C LYS A 130 20.03 7.20 4.39
N VAL A 131 18.82 7.75 4.25
CA VAL A 131 17.80 7.29 3.31
C VAL A 131 17.09 8.44 2.60
N LYS A 132 16.43 8.13 1.49
CA LYS A 132 15.67 9.12 0.70
C LYS A 132 14.47 9.67 1.49
N PRO A 133 14.06 10.95 1.27
CA PRO A 133 12.92 11.58 1.94
C PRO A 133 11.64 10.73 1.91
N ASN A 134 11.32 10.10 0.79
CA ASN A 134 10.15 9.23 0.67
C ASN A 134 10.17 8.05 1.65
N THR A 135 11.36 7.51 1.99
CA THR A 135 11.48 6.44 2.99
C THR A 135 11.16 6.96 4.40
N VAL A 136 11.61 8.18 4.73
CA VAL A 136 11.26 8.82 6.02
C VAL A 136 9.76 9.11 6.12
N ILE A 137 9.12 9.49 5.01
CA ILE A 137 7.65 9.64 4.95
C ILE A 137 6.95 8.32 5.27
N HIS A 138 7.48 7.18 4.83
CA HIS A 138 6.93 5.86 5.21
C HIS A 138 7.12 5.55 6.70
N TYR A 139 8.27 5.88 7.29
CA TYR A 139 8.48 5.75 8.74
C TYR A 139 7.47 6.60 9.51
N HIS A 140 7.29 7.86 9.10
CA HIS A 140 6.27 8.73 9.68
C HIS A 140 4.87 8.12 9.61
N ALA A 141 4.46 7.57 8.45
CA ALA A 141 3.13 6.99 8.27
C ALA A 141 2.87 5.81 9.22
N ILE A 142 3.88 4.95 9.45
CA ILE A 142 3.80 3.85 10.40
C ILE A 142 3.66 4.36 11.83
N ILE A 143 4.57 5.25 12.25
CA ILE A 143 4.57 5.85 13.59
C ILE A 143 3.26 6.59 13.85
N HIS A 144 2.80 7.40 12.91
CA HIS A 144 1.53 8.12 13.01
C HIS A 144 0.34 7.18 13.15
N SER A 145 0.31 6.07 12.41
CA SER A 145 -0.76 5.07 12.50
C SER A 145 -0.77 4.35 13.84
N ALA A 146 0.39 4.00 14.37
CA ALA A 146 0.53 3.37 15.68
C ALA A 146 0.08 4.33 16.79
N LEU A 147 0.54 5.58 16.78
CA LEU A 147 0.15 6.60 17.75
C LEU A 147 -1.34 6.98 17.64
N LYS A 148 -1.91 6.98 16.43
CA LYS A 148 -3.36 7.14 16.24
C LYS A 148 -4.15 6.02 16.92
N TYR A 149 -3.63 4.80 16.89
CA TYR A 149 -4.23 3.68 17.60
C TYR A 149 -4.11 3.86 19.12
N ALA A 150 -2.95 4.30 19.64
CA ALA A 150 -2.77 4.59 21.07
C ALA A 150 -3.76 5.65 21.58
N VAL A 151 -4.00 6.69 20.78
CA VAL A 151 -5.02 7.69 21.12
C VAL A 151 -6.42 7.12 21.10
N LYS A 152 -6.74 6.25 20.10
CA LYS A 152 -8.05 5.62 20.00
C LYS A 152 -8.35 4.67 21.18
N THR A 153 -7.32 4.09 21.77
CA THR A 153 -7.42 3.14 22.90
C THR A 153 -7.12 3.79 24.24
N ASP A 154 -7.17 5.14 24.30
CA ASP A 154 -6.98 5.96 25.51
C ASP A 154 -5.60 5.78 26.20
N MET A 155 -4.62 5.21 25.51
CA MET A 155 -3.23 5.09 25.98
C MET A 155 -2.49 6.44 25.93
N LEU A 156 -2.87 7.30 25.00
CA LEU A 156 -2.35 8.66 24.81
C LEU A 156 -3.49 9.66 24.65
N VAL A 157 -3.26 10.88 25.13
CA VAL A 157 -4.21 11.98 24.95
C VAL A 157 -4.17 12.54 23.52
N GLN A 158 -3.01 12.57 22.89
CA GLN A 158 -2.81 13.14 21.56
C GLN A 158 -1.73 12.41 20.77
N ASN A 159 -1.85 12.48 19.43
CA ASN A 159 -0.85 11.94 18.52
C ASN A 159 0.24 12.99 18.25
N VAL A 160 1.39 12.84 18.86
CA VAL A 160 2.52 13.77 18.72
C VAL A 160 3.13 13.80 17.33
N ALA A 161 2.95 12.70 16.53
CA ALA A 161 3.42 12.67 15.15
C ALA A 161 2.68 13.66 14.23
N GLY A 162 1.48 14.11 14.62
CA GLY A 162 0.77 15.16 13.88
C GLY A 162 1.43 16.54 13.96
N LYS A 163 2.33 16.76 14.93
CA LYS A 163 3.05 18.04 15.15
C LYS A 163 4.45 18.07 14.53
N VAL A 164 4.83 17.03 13.78
CA VAL A 164 6.18 16.88 13.22
C VAL A 164 6.18 17.30 11.76
N ASP A 165 7.22 18.05 11.37
CA ASP A 165 7.43 18.43 9.98
C ASP A 165 7.89 17.23 9.16
N ARG A 166 7.07 16.86 8.17
CA ARG A 166 7.39 15.79 7.24
C ARG A 166 8.31 16.30 6.15
N PRO A 167 9.30 15.50 5.71
CA PRO A 167 10.10 15.86 4.56
C PRO A 167 9.23 16.03 3.32
N LYS A 168 9.64 16.93 2.42
CA LYS A 168 8.99 17.08 1.12
C LYS A 168 9.18 15.80 0.30
N LYS A 169 8.11 15.38 -0.35
CA LYS A 169 8.13 14.22 -1.25
C LYS A 169 9.01 14.54 -2.46
N ASN A 170 9.99 13.67 -2.73
CA ASN A 170 10.70 13.75 -4.01
C ASN A 170 9.78 13.32 -5.14
N SER A 171 9.60 14.17 -6.13
CA SER A 171 8.91 13.81 -7.37
C SER A 171 9.78 12.81 -8.14
N PHE A 172 9.18 11.69 -8.50
CA PHE A 172 9.78 10.73 -9.41
C PHE A 172 9.32 11.07 -10.83
N GLN A 173 10.27 11.23 -11.74
CA GLN A 173 9.96 11.32 -13.17
C GLN A 173 10.14 9.93 -13.78
N PRO A 174 9.07 9.33 -14.31
CA PRO A 174 9.17 8.04 -14.98
C PRO A 174 9.94 8.18 -16.29
N VAL A 175 10.65 7.12 -16.66
CA VAL A 175 11.28 6.99 -17.97
C VAL A 175 10.23 6.43 -18.92
N PHE A 176 10.08 7.05 -20.08
CA PHE A 176 9.20 6.59 -21.16
C PHE A 176 10.05 6.21 -22.37
N LEU A 177 9.69 5.11 -23.00
CA LEU A 177 10.27 4.71 -24.29
C LEU A 177 9.36 5.19 -25.43
N SER A 178 9.98 5.66 -26.51
CA SER A 178 9.29 5.86 -27.79
C SER A 178 8.92 4.53 -28.42
N ALA A 179 8.11 4.55 -29.48
CA ALA A 179 7.77 3.34 -30.23
C ALA A 179 9.02 2.67 -30.81
N GLU A 180 9.94 3.47 -31.36
CA GLU A 180 11.21 3.01 -31.94
C GLU A 180 12.13 2.41 -30.86
N GLU A 181 12.23 3.05 -29.69
CA GLU A 181 13.00 2.52 -28.57
C GLU A 181 12.43 1.17 -28.06
N MET A 182 11.08 1.06 -28.01
CA MET A 182 10.42 -0.18 -27.64
C MET A 182 10.64 -1.28 -28.67
N GLN A 183 10.60 -0.98 -29.96
CA GLN A 183 10.87 -1.94 -30.99
C GLN A 183 12.30 -2.49 -30.93
N LYS A 184 13.30 -1.60 -30.75
CA LYS A 184 14.70 -2.01 -30.54
C LYS A 184 14.86 -2.91 -29.31
N MET A 185 14.16 -2.57 -28.23
CA MET A 185 14.15 -3.37 -27.01
C MET A 185 13.56 -4.78 -27.27
N PHE A 186 12.44 -4.87 -27.99
CA PHE A 186 11.83 -6.14 -28.32
C PHE A 186 12.71 -7.01 -29.23
N GLU A 187 13.41 -6.40 -30.20
CA GLU A 187 14.38 -7.09 -31.05
C GLU A 187 15.54 -7.67 -30.24
N ALA A 188 16.09 -6.88 -29.29
CA ALA A 188 17.16 -7.33 -28.41
C ALA A 188 16.74 -8.46 -27.47
N LEU A 189 15.46 -8.49 -27.05
CA LEU A 189 14.94 -9.46 -26.10
C LEU A 189 14.64 -10.84 -26.74
N ARG A 190 14.61 -10.95 -28.06
CA ARG A 190 14.23 -12.21 -28.75
C ARG A 190 15.02 -13.41 -28.25
N GLY A 191 14.32 -14.49 -27.95
CA GLY A 191 14.89 -15.75 -27.45
C GLY A 191 15.41 -15.70 -26.02
N THR A 192 15.26 -14.57 -25.30
CA THR A 192 15.66 -14.47 -23.89
C THR A 192 14.50 -14.82 -22.95
N LYS A 193 14.82 -15.23 -21.72
CA LYS A 193 13.81 -15.46 -20.68
C LYS A 193 13.00 -14.20 -20.31
N LEU A 194 13.48 -13.01 -20.67
CA LEU A 194 12.81 -11.73 -20.40
C LEU A 194 11.81 -11.35 -21.51
N GLU A 195 11.86 -11.96 -22.68
CA GLU A 195 11.08 -11.55 -23.85
C GLU A 195 9.58 -11.47 -23.55
N LEU A 196 8.93 -12.60 -23.28
CA LEU A 196 7.48 -12.61 -23.06
C LEU A 196 7.02 -11.81 -21.84
N PRO A 197 7.69 -11.88 -20.66
CA PRO A 197 7.33 -11.02 -19.52
C PRO A 197 7.40 -9.52 -19.82
N VAL A 198 8.42 -9.09 -20.58
CA VAL A 198 8.58 -7.69 -20.97
C VAL A 198 7.55 -7.27 -22.01
N LEU A 199 7.30 -8.12 -23.02
CA LEU A 199 6.25 -7.87 -24.03
C LEU A 199 4.88 -7.70 -23.38
N VAL A 200 4.50 -8.59 -22.45
CA VAL A 200 3.22 -8.49 -21.71
C VAL A 200 3.15 -7.21 -20.87
N ALA A 201 4.23 -6.87 -20.17
CA ALA A 201 4.27 -5.65 -19.36
C ALA A 201 4.24 -4.38 -20.22
N ALA A 202 4.92 -4.37 -21.35
CA ALA A 202 5.01 -3.23 -22.25
C ALA A 202 3.73 -3.00 -23.05
N PHE A 203 3.07 -4.07 -23.50
CA PHE A 203 1.86 -3.97 -24.32
C PHE A 203 0.58 -3.81 -23.47
N TYR A 204 0.38 -4.71 -22.49
CA TYR A 204 -0.83 -4.70 -21.66
C TYR A 204 -0.70 -3.80 -20.41
N GLY A 205 0.48 -3.26 -20.15
CA GLY A 205 0.73 -2.44 -18.97
C GLY A 205 0.62 -3.21 -17.66
N PHE A 206 0.86 -4.52 -17.65
CA PHE A 206 0.78 -5.34 -16.45
C PHE A 206 1.84 -4.93 -15.42
N ARG A 207 1.44 -4.91 -14.15
CA ARG A 207 2.38 -4.76 -13.05
C ARG A 207 3.24 -6.02 -12.92
N ARG A 208 4.45 -5.91 -12.38
CA ARG A 208 5.33 -7.06 -12.17
C ARG A 208 4.63 -8.25 -11.50
N GLY A 209 3.86 -7.97 -10.43
CA GLY A 209 3.11 -9.03 -9.74
C GLY A 209 1.96 -9.61 -10.56
N GLU A 210 1.36 -8.84 -11.45
CA GLU A 210 0.31 -9.29 -12.39
C GLU A 210 0.92 -10.20 -13.47
N VAL A 211 2.09 -9.84 -14.00
CA VAL A 211 2.84 -10.71 -14.94
C VAL A 211 3.14 -12.04 -14.26
N LEU A 212 3.78 -12.03 -13.11
CA LEU A 212 4.17 -13.27 -12.40
C LEU A 212 2.98 -14.09 -11.88
N GLY A 213 1.82 -13.46 -11.72
CA GLY A 213 0.57 -14.12 -11.33
C GLY A 213 -0.28 -14.61 -12.49
N LEU A 214 0.18 -14.44 -13.73
CA LEU A 214 -0.56 -14.89 -14.92
C LEU A 214 -0.55 -16.41 -15.01
N LYS A 215 -1.75 -16.99 -15.07
CA LYS A 215 -1.96 -18.44 -15.29
C LYS A 215 -2.74 -18.65 -16.57
N TRP A 216 -2.67 -19.87 -17.10
CA TRP A 216 -3.36 -20.26 -18.34
C TRP A 216 -4.88 -20.13 -18.25
N ASP A 217 -5.48 -20.27 -17.06
CA ASP A 217 -6.91 -20.09 -16.83
C ASP A 217 -7.38 -18.62 -16.95
N ALA A 218 -6.44 -17.69 -16.97
CA ALA A 218 -6.69 -16.27 -17.18
C ALA A 218 -6.62 -15.85 -18.66
N ILE A 219 -6.29 -16.78 -19.57
CA ILE A 219 -6.19 -16.56 -21.00
C ILE A 219 -7.25 -17.42 -21.70
N ASP A 220 -8.26 -16.77 -22.21
CA ASP A 220 -9.32 -17.43 -23.00
C ASP A 220 -8.99 -17.30 -24.49
N PHE A 221 -8.49 -18.40 -25.07
CA PHE A 221 -8.11 -18.45 -26.48
C PHE A 221 -9.32 -18.48 -27.44
N GLU A 222 -10.49 -18.90 -26.96
CA GLU A 222 -11.72 -18.94 -27.76
C GLU A 222 -12.36 -17.58 -27.85
N ARG A 223 -12.51 -16.90 -26.68
CA ARG A 223 -13.06 -15.54 -26.61
C ARG A 223 -12.05 -14.46 -26.98
N GLY A 224 -10.79 -14.81 -27.13
CA GLY A 224 -9.72 -13.86 -27.42
C GLY A 224 -9.52 -12.84 -26.30
N THR A 225 -9.40 -13.28 -25.04
CA THR A 225 -9.24 -12.38 -23.89
C THR A 225 -8.12 -12.81 -22.95
N ILE A 226 -7.50 -11.83 -22.29
CA ILE A 226 -6.53 -12.00 -21.21
C ILE A 226 -6.99 -11.22 -19.99
N SER A 227 -7.02 -11.87 -18.83
CA SER A 227 -7.58 -11.29 -17.60
C SER A 227 -6.52 -11.18 -16.49
N VAL A 228 -6.54 -10.05 -15.75
CA VAL A 228 -5.75 -9.90 -14.55
C VAL A 228 -6.61 -10.28 -13.36
N ILE A 229 -6.43 -11.49 -12.84
CA ILE A 229 -7.20 -12.03 -11.72
C ILE A 229 -6.34 -12.39 -10.52
N ARG A 230 -5.00 -12.47 -10.70
CA ARG A 230 -4.04 -12.84 -9.64
C ARG A 230 -2.81 -11.95 -9.67
N THR A 231 -2.15 -11.89 -8.52
CA THR A 231 -0.85 -11.22 -8.39
C THR A 231 0.07 -12.04 -7.51
N VAL A 232 1.34 -12.05 -7.85
CA VAL A 232 2.40 -12.63 -7.01
C VAL A 232 3.21 -11.51 -6.40
N THR A 233 3.35 -11.54 -5.08
CA THR A 233 4.08 -10.53 -4.32
C THR A 233 5.14 -11.19 -3.45
N THR A 234 6.36 -10.69 -3.50
CA THR A 234 7.44 -11.10 -2.59
C THR A 234 7.25 -10.39 -1.25
N ILE A 235 7.25 -11.16 -0.18
CA ILE A 235 7.26 -10.69 1.20
C ILE A 235 8.52 -11.16 1.92
N THR A 236 8.92 -10.45 2.96
CA THR A 236 10.01 -10.88 3.84
C THR A 236 9.45 -10.95 5.26
N LEU A 237 9.34 -12.17 5.79
CA LEU A 237 8.94 -12.42 7.17
C LEU A 237 10.11 -13.09 7.89
N ASP A 238 10.50 -12.53 9.02
CA ASP A 238 11.60 -13.01 9.88
C ASP A 238 12.90 -13.31 9.13
N GLY A 239 13.21 -12.45 8.14
CA GLY A 239 14.41 -12.55 7.31
C GLY A 239 14.29 -13.51 6.11
N LYS A 240 13.24 -14.33 6.05
CA LYS A 240 13.00 -15.26 4.94
C LYS A 240 12.12 -14.60 3.87
N GLN A 241 12.60 -14.59 2.63
CA GLN A 241 11.79 -14.16 1.48
C GLN A 241 10.87 -15.31 1.04
N THR A 242 9.61 -14.98 0.85
CA THR A 242 8.59 -15.89 0.35
C THR A 242 7.73 -15.15 -0.67
N GLU A 243 7.32 -15.83 -1.71
CA GLU A 243 6.37 -15.30 -2.69
C GLU A 243 4.98 -15.80 -2.36
N ILE A 244 4.03 -14.90 -2.31
CA ILE A 244 2.62 -15.21 -2.05
C ILE A 244 1.78 -14.88 -3.27
N GLU A 245 0.93 -15.82 -3.65
CA GLU A 245 -0.13 -15.61 -4.62
C GLU A 245 -1.33 -14.99 -3.92
N GLN A 246 -1.88 -13.95 -4.49
CA GLN A 246 -3.10 -13.30 -4.01
C GLN A 246 -4.06 -13.10 -5.18
N GLN A 247 -5.33 -13.38 -4.97
CA GLN A 247 -6.35 -12.91 -5.91
C GLN A 247 -6.29 -11.37 -5.96
N SER A 248 -6.34 -10.79 -7.15
CA SER A 248 -6.15 -9.35 -7.39
C SER A 248 -7.25 -8.45 -6.78
N ALA A 249 -7.97 -8.92 -5.79
CA ALA A 249 -9.19 -8.32 -5.23
C ALA A 249 -8.98 -7.15 -4.27
N LYS A 250 -7.81 -6.46 -4.27
CA LYS A 250 -7.67 -5.26 -3.42
C LYS A 250 -8.61 -4.12 -3.82
N THR A 251 -8.93 -4.01 -5.11
CA THR A 251 -9.93 -3.05 -5.63
C THR A 251 -10.61 -3.68 -6.85
N LYS A 252 -11.91 -3.41 -7.06
CA LYS A 252 -12.63 -3.83 -8.27
C LYS A 252 -11.94 -3.37 -9.57
N SER A 253 -11.21 -2.26 -9.53
CA SER A 253 -10.45 -1.73 -10.67
C SER A 253 -9.17 -2.51 -11.00
N SER A 254 -8.67 -3.36 -10.11
CA SER A 254 -7.50 -4.22 -10.38
C SER A 254 -7.87 -5.42 -11.23
N LEU A 255 -9.12 -5.89 -11.14
CA LEU A 255 -9.67 -6.95 -12.01
C LEU A 255 -10.03 -6.34 -13.34
N ARG A 256 -9.41 -6.79 -14.41
CA ARG A 256 -9.69 -6.32 -15.76
C ARG A 256 -9.47 -7.43 -16.77
N THR A 257 -10.26 -7.40 -17.83
CA THR A 257 -10.13 -8.28 -18.98
C THR A 257 -9.82 -7.42 -20.20
N LEU A 258 -8.79 -7.79 -20.93
CA LEU A 258 -8.29 -7.09 -22.10
C LEU A 258 -8.37 -8.00 -23.32
N PRO A 259 -8.46 -7.46 -24.55
CA PRO A 259 -8.44 -8.28 -25.75
C PRO A 259 -7.07 -8.94 -25.94
N LEU A 260 -7.08 -10.24 -26.24
CA LEU A 260 -5.90 -11.00 -26.63
C LEU A 260 -5.71 -10.82 -28.13
N ILE A 261 -4.71 -10.04 -28.54
CA ILE A 261 -4.42 -9.83 -29.96
C ILE A 261 -3.73 -11.04 -30.59
N GLY A 262 -3.86 -11.21 -31.91
CA GLY A 262 -3.44 -12.42 -32.63
C GLY A 262 -1.99 -12.82 -32.41
N SER A 263 -1.04 -11.88 -32.51
CA SER A 263 0.39 -12.14 -32.29
C SER A 263 0.69 -12.66 -30.88
N PHE A 264 0.03 -12.14 -29.83
CA PHE A 264 0.15 -12.69 -28.48
C PHE A 264 -0.52 -14.04 -28.32
N ARG A 265 -1.66 -14.25 -29.00
CA ARG A 265 -2.35 -15.54 -29.00
C ARG A 265 -1.44 -16.66 -29.51
N GLU A 266 -0.82 -16.44 -30.64
CA GLU A 266 0.12 -17.39 -31.24
C GLU A 266 1.33 -17.64 -30.32
N TYR A 267 1.90 -16.59 -29.77
CA TYR A 267 3.05 -16.72 -28.87
C TYR A 267 2.69 -17.48 -27.58
N PHE A 268 1.56 -17.18 -26.94
CA PHE A 268 1.11 -17.92 -25.77
C PHE A 268 0.84 -19.41 -26.07
N LEU A 269 0.31 -19.73 -27.25
CA LEU A 269 0.11 -21.13 -27.66
C LEU A 269 1.45 -21.87 -27.81
N GLN A 270 2.46 -21.25 -28.44
CA GLN A 270 3.81 -21.81 -28.55
C GLN A 270 4.44 -22.04 -27.17
N VAL A 271 4.33 -21.07 -26.25
CA VAL A 271 4.86 -21.21 -24.88
C VAL A 271 4.14 -22.33 -24.13
N LYS A 272 2.83 -22.45 -24.28
CA LYS A 272 2.05 -23.52 -23.65
C LYS A 272 2.46 -24.90 -24.16
N GLU A 273 2.63 -25.05 -25.47
CA GLU A 273 3.10 -26.29 -26.10
C GLU A 273 4.53 -26.64 -25.61
N ALA A 274 5.45 -25.65 -25.56
CA ALA A 274 6.79 -25.88 -25.06
C ALA A 274 6.80 -26.28 -23.57
N GLN A 275 5.91 -25.75 -22.74
CA GLN A 275 5.79 -26.18 -21.34
C GLN A 275 5.31 -27.64 -21.23
N GLU A 276 4.32 -28.03 -22.02
CA GLU A 276 3.84 -29.42 -22.00
C GLU A 276 4.93 -30.39 -22.48
N LEU A 277 5.72 -30.00 -23.49
CA LEU A 277 6.88 -30.79 -23.93
C LEU A 277 7.92 -30.91 -22.82
N ASN A 278 8.25 -29.81 -22.14
CA ASN A 278 9.21 -29.80 -21.03
C ASN A 278 8.76 -30.74 -19.90
N LYS A 279 7.46 -30.74 -19.55
CA LYS A 279 6.91 -31.66 -18.54
C LYS A 279 7.16 -33.14 -18.94
N GLN A 280 6.94 -33.48 -20.22
CA GLN A 280 7.15 -34.83 -20.73
C GLN A 280 8.64 -35.22 -20.71
N VAL A 281 9.52 -34.30 -21.13
CA VAL A 281 10.96 -34.56 -21.22
C VAL A 281 11.61 -34.63 -19.82
N CYS A 282 11.27 -33.73 -18.92
CA CYS A 282 11.86 -33.71 -17.60
C CYS A 282 11.26 -34.75 -16.65
N GLY A 283 10.05 -35.24 -16.92
CA GLY A 283 9.39 -36.24 -16.09
C GLY A 283 9.41 -35.91 -14.61
N ASN A 284 9.96 -36.80 -13.79
CA ASN A 284 10.04 -36.63 -12.31
C ASN A 284 10.90 -35.44 -11.85
N CYS A 285 11.71 -34.84 -12.72
CA CYS A 285 12.52 -33.66 -12.40
C CYS A 285 11.76 -32.35 -12.57
N TYR A 286 10.57 -32.38 -13.18
CA TYR A 286 9.74 -31.21 -13.38
C TYR A 286 9.04 -30.81 -12.08
N ASN A 287 9.09 -29.52 -11.73
CA ASN A 287 8.40 -29.00 -10.56
C ASN A 287 6.92 -28.70 -10.87
N HIS A 288 6.02 -29.52 -10.32
CA HIS A 288 4.58 -29.39 -10.49
C HIS A 288 3.92 -28.37 -9.53
N GLU A 289 4.67 -27.79 -8.60
CA GLU A 289 4.13 -26.79 -7.65
C GLU A 289 3.57 -25.56 -8.39
N TYR A 290 4.17 -25.22 -9.53
CA TYR A 290 3.80 -24.04 -10.31
C TYR A 290 3.02 -24.38 -11.60
N ASP A 291 2.40 -25.57 -11.65
CA ASP A 291 1.54 -25.92 -12.78
C ASP A 291 0.45 -24.87 -13.00
N GLY A 292 0.22 -24.56 -14.26
CA GLY A 292 -0.75 -23.56 -14.69
C GLY A 292 -0.20 -22.12 -14.77
N PHE A 293 0.99 -21.81 -14.21
CA PHE A 293 1.62 -20.51 -14.44
C PHE A 293 2.21 -20.39 -15.84
N VAL A 294 2.11 -19.19 -16.43
CA VAL A 294 2.64 -18.90 -17.76
C VAL A 294 4.17 -18.73 -17.73
N PHE A 295 4.68 -18.12 -16.68
CA PHE A 295 6.11 -17.78 -16.57
C PHE A 295 6.85 -18.75 -15.67
N VAL A 296 7.10 -19.94 -16.21
CA VAL A 296 7.96 -20.99 -15.62
C VAL A 296 9.13 -21.28 -16.56
N ASP A 297 10.22 -21.81 -16.03
CA ASP A 297 11.34 -22.27 -16.83
C ASP A 297 11.17 -23.73 -17.32
N GLU A 298 12.20 -24.27 -17.92
CA GLU A 298 12.21 -25.60 -18.49
C GLU A 298 12.00 -26.72 -17.48
N LEU A 299 12.31 -26.47 -16.19
CA LEU A 299 12.11 -27.40 -15.07
C LEU A 299 10.81 -27.13 -14.30
N GLY A 300 9.94 -26.23 -14.77
CA GLY A 300 8.71 -25.88 -14.10
C GLY A 300 8.86 -24.87 -12.95
N GLU A 301 10.05 -24.33 -12.72
CA GLU A 301 10.27 -23.34 -11.68
C GLU A 301 9.71 -21.97 -12.09
N ARG A 302 8.88 -21.38 -11.22
CA ARG A 302 8.29 -20.06 -11.50
C ARG A 302 9.37 -18.96 -11.49
N MET A 303 9.27 -18.07 -12.47
CA MET A 303 10.11 -16.88 -12.54
C MET A 303 9.97 -16.03 -11.28
N ARG A 304 11.09 -15.72 -10.62
CA ARG A 304 11.12 -14.96 -9.37
C ARG A 304 10.99 -13.46 -9.62
N ALA A 305 10.27 -12.76 -8.73
CA ALA A 305 10.06 -11.32 -8.83
C ALA A 305 11.37 -10.51 -8.83
N ASN A 306 12.38 -10.96 -8.09
CA ASN A 306 13.68 -10.31 -8.05
C ASN A 306 14.42 -10.43 -9.38
N TYR A 307 14.21 -11.52 -10.14
CA TYR A 307 14.82 -11.68 -11.46
C TYR A 307 14.37 -10.55 -12.40
N LEU A 308 13.07 -10.31 -12.55
CA LEU A 308 12.56 -9.20 -13.39
C LEU A 308 13.06 -7.83 -12.93
N THR A 309 13.23 -7.64 -11.61
CA THR A 309 13.65 -6.34 -11.06
C THR A 309 15.14 -6.06 -11.28
N SER A 310 15.99 -7.10 -11.28
CA SER A 310 17.45 -6.97 -11.41
C SER A 310 17.93 -7.23 -12.82
N ALA A 311 17.40 -8.28 -13.49
CA ALA A 311 17.87 -8.67 -14.82
C ALA A 311 17.43 -7.69 -15.90
N PHE A 312 16.20 -7.18 -15.86
CA PHE A 312 15.71 -6.28 -16.90
C PHE A 312 16.47 -4.94 -16.98
N PRO A 313 16.72 -4.19 -15.88
CA PRO A 313 17.56 -2.99 -15.94
C PRO A 313 18.98 -3.26 -16.42
N LYS A 314 19.57 -4.38 -15.99
CA LYS A 314 20.92 -4.79 -16.43
C LYS A 314 20.92 -5.13 -17.92
N PHE A 315 19.96 -5.92 -18.38
CA PHE A 315 19.78 -6.24 -19.80
C PHE A 315 19.72 -4.97 -20.66
N SER A 316 18.93 -3.97 -20.21
CA SER A 316 18.81 -2.70 -20.93
C SER A 316 20.16 -1.99 -21.06
N GLU A 317 20.97 -1.96 -19.99
CA GLU A 317 22.32 -1.37 -20.00
C GLU A 317 23.27 -2.16 -20.91
N ASP A 318 23.30 -3.48 -20.79
CA ASP A 318 24.20 -4.37 -21.54
C ASP A 318 23.94 -4.29 -23.06
N HIS A 319 22.73 -3.91 -23.49
CA HIS A 319 22.35 -3.76 -24.90
C HIS A 319 22.33 -2.28 -25.39
N GLY A 320 22.92 -1.36 -24.62
CA GLY A 320 22.97 0.06 -24.98
C GLY A 320 21.61 0.77 -24.98
N LEU A 321 20.61 0.16 -24.34
CA LEU A 321 19.30 0.75 -24.16
C LEU A 321 19.29 1.64 -22.92
N ARG A 322 18.34 2.57 -22.85
CA ARG A 322 18.16 3.41 -21.67
C ARG A 322 17.84 2.55 -20.43
N ARG A 323 18.62 2.71 -19.36
CA ARG A 323 18.33 2.04 -18.09
C ARG A 323 16.97 2.44 -17.57
N MET A 324 16.11 1.43 -17.34
CA MET A 324 14.76 1.63 -16.83
C MET A 324 14.36 0.49 -15.90
N ARG A 325 13.38 0.76 -15.02
CA ARG A 325 12.83 -0.27 -14.15
C ARG A 325 11.75 -1.06 -14.90
N PHE A 326 11.53 -2.29 -14.54
CA PHE A 326 10.45 -3.10 -15.11
C PHE A 326 9.05 -2.41 -15.02
N HIS A 327 8.81 -1.62 -13.98
CA HIS A 327 7.55 -0.86 -13.84
C HIS A 327 7.42 0.29 -14.83
N ASP A 328 8.51 0.80 -15.38
CA ASP A 328 8.50 1.91 -16.34
C ASP A 328 7.97 1.46 -17.72
N LEU A 329 7.96 0.13 -18.00
CA LEU A 329 7.27 -0.44 -19.17
C LEU A 329 5.77 -0.10 -19.18
N ARG A 330 5.13 -0.17 -18.01
CA ARG A 330 3.73 0.22 -17.86
C ARG A 330 3.50 1.72 -18.10
N HIS A 331 4.45 2.56 -17.70
CA HIS A 331 4.41 3.98 -18.01
C HIS A 331 4.59 4.23 -19.52
N SER A 332 5.47 3.49 -20.17
CA SER A 332 5.66 3.55 -21.63
C SER A 332 4.42 3.09 -22.39
N CYS A 333 3.76 2.00 -21.95
CA CYS A 333 2.47 1.56 -22.49
C CYS A 333 1.44 2.69 -22.49
N ALA A 334 1.26 3.32 -21.33
CA ALA A 334 0.29 4.41 -21.22
C ALA A 334 0.65 5.65 -22.04
N SER A 335 1.95 5.98 -22.13
CA SER A 335 2.46 7.08 -22.95
C SER A 335 2.17 6.83 -24.44
N LEU A 336 2.38 5.60 -24.91
CA LEU A 336 2.07 5.24 -26.30
C LEU A 336 0.56 5.25 -26.59
N LEU A 337 -0.27 4.76 -25.69
CA LEU A 337 -1.73 4.85 -25.84
C LEU A 337 -2.17 6.32 -25.94
N LEU A 338 -1.63 7.19 -25.09
CA LEU A 338 -1.94 8.62 -25.13
C LEU A 338 -1.44 9.27 -26.42
N ALA A 339 -0.21 8.96 -26.85
CA ALA A 339 0.35 9.47 -28.10
C ALA A 339 -0.46 9.05 -29.34
N ASN A 340 -1.18 7.92 -29.28
CA ASN A 340 -2.10 7.44 -30.30
C ASN A 340 -3.55 7.95 -30.09
N GLY A 341 -3.76 8.95 -29.25
CA GLY A 341 -5.07 9.62 -29.08
C GLY A 341 -6.07 8.84 -28.22
N VAL A 342 -5.66 7.80 -27.52
CA VAL A 342 -6.56 7.04 -26.63
C VAL A 342 -6.96 7.92 -25.43
N PRO A 343 -8.27 8.10 -25.15
CA PRO A 343 -8.72 8.92 -24.03
C PRO A 343 -8.15 8.44 -22.68
N LEU A 344 -7.78 9.38 -21.81
CA LEU A 344 -7.20 9.06 -20.47
C LEU A 344 -8.06 8.10 -19.64
N LYS A 345 -9.39 8.16 -19.79
CA LYS A 345 -10.32 7.26 -19.12
C LYS A 345 -10.14 5.81 -19.56
N HIS A 346 -10.00 5.58 -20.87
CA HIS A 346 -9.74 4.24 -21.40
C HIS A 346 -8.35 3.73 -21.02
N ILE A 347 -7.33 4.62 -20.97
CA ILE A 347 -5.99 4.29 -20.47
C ILE A 347 -6.06 3.89 -19.00
N GLN A 348 -6.84 4.60 -18.18
CA GLN A 348 -7.07 4.24 -16.77
C GLN A 348 -7.65 2.83 -16.63
N GLU A 349 -8.66 2.51 -17.42
CA GLU A 349 -9.33 1.19 -17.43
C GLU A 349 -8.39 0.09 -17.94
N TRP A 350 -7.68 0.33 -19.04
CA TRP A 350 -6.66 -0.58 -19.59
C TRP A 350 -5.61 -0.96 -18.55
N LEU A 351 -5.09 0.03 -17.86
CA LEU A 351 -4.06 -0.17 -16.85
C LEU A 351 -4.63 -0.68 -15.52
N GLY A 352 -5.90 -0.45 -15.21
CA GLY A 352 -6.50 -0.75 -13.91
C GLY A 352 -5.94 0.17 -12.81
N HIS A 353 -5.94 1.48 -13.04
CA HIS A 353 -5.64 2.48 -12.02
C HIS A 353 -6.89 2.78 -11.20
N SER A 354 -6.81 2.61 -9.88
CA SER A 354 -7.93 2.93 -8.97
C SER A 354 -8.21 4.42 -8.87
N ASP A 355 -7.21 5.27 -9.13
CA ASP A 355 -7.29 6.72 -9.08
C ASP A 355 -6.88 7.34 -10.42
N PHE A 356 -7.77 8.14 -10.98
CA PHE A 356 -7.53 8.90 -12.21
C PHE A 356 -6.34 9.85 -12.07
N THR A 357 -6.15 10.44 -10.89
CA THR A 357 -5.05 11.37 -10.59
C THR A 357 -3.68 10.73 -10.85
N THR A 358 -3.56 9.40 -10.60
CA THR A 358 -2.34 8.66 -10.91
C THR A 358 -2.02 8.66 -12.40
N THR A 359 -3.04 8.49 -13.26
CA THR A 359 -2.89 8.54 -14.71
C THR A 359 -2.60 9.99 -15.15
N ALA A 360 -3.38 10.96 -14.69
CA ALA A 360 -3.26 12.35 -15.08
C ALA A 360 -1.89 12.97 -14.71
N ASN A 361 -1.40 12.72 -13.47
CA ASN A 361 -0.12 13.27 -13.00
C ASN A 361 1.11 12.72 -13.75
N ILE A 362 1.05 11.49 -14.25
CA ILE A 362 2.14 10.91 -15.04
C ILE A 362 2.25 11.61 -16.39
N TYR A 363 1.12 12.07 -16.95
CA TYR A 363 1.01 12.56 -18.32
C TYR A 363 0.83 14.08 -18.44
N ALA A 364 0.72 14.80 -17.33
CA ALA A 364 0.64 16.27 -17.33
C ALA A 364 1.80 16.95 -18.07
N HIS A 365 2.94 16.27 -18.21
CA HIS A 365 4.12 16.76 -18.94
C HIS A 365 4.10 16.44 -20.46
N LEU A 366 3.27 15.49 -20.91
CA LEU A 366 3.15 15.12 -22.34
C LEU A 366 2.14 15.99 -23.11
N ASP A 367 1.51 16.91 -22.42
CA ASP A 367 0.28 17.61 -22.82
C ASP A 367 0.48 18.74 -23.87
N TYR A 368 1.72 19.00 -24.34
CA TYR A 368 1.91 20.09 -25.31
C TYR A 368 1.33 19.78 -26.69
N LYS A 369 1.41 18.51 -27.14
CA LYS A 369 0.78 18.10 -28.41
C LYS A 369 -0.75 18.14 -28.34
N SER A 370 -1.33 17.75 -27.21
CA SER A 370 -2.80 17.85 -27.03
C SER A 370 -3.28 19.29 -26.93
N LYS A 371 -2.43 20.23 -26.46
CA LYS A 371 -2.72 21.67 -26.51
C LYS A 371 -2.73 22.20 -27.93
N ILE A 372 -1.80 21.73 -28.77
CA ILE A 372 -1.81 22.09 -30.22
C ILE A 372 -3.08 21.56 -30.87
N THR A 373 -3.43 20.28 -30.64
CA THR A 373 -4.66 19.69 -31.20
C THR A 373 -5.92 20.40 -30.68
N SER A 374 -5.94 20.78 -29.41
CA SER A 374 -7.03 21.56 -28.82
C SER A 374 -7.12 22.96 -29.44
N ALA A 375 -5.99 23.63 -29.67
CA ALA A 375 -5.95 24.93 -30.34
C ALA A 375 -6.45 24.81 -31.78
N GLN A 376 -6.04 23.79 -32.52
CA GLN A 376 -6.52 23.53 -33.88
C GLN A 376 -8.03 23.21 -33.91
N ALA A 377 -8.53 22.42 -32.94
CA ALA A 377 -9.97 22.17 -32.83
C ALA A 377 -10.76 23.45 -32.53
N MET A 378 -10.24 24.33 -31.68
CA MET A 378 -10.85 25.66 -31.43
C MET A 378 -10.80 26.54 -32.65
N GLU A 379 -9.67 26.58 -33.38
CA GLU A 379 -9.52 27.33 -34.62
C GLU A 379 -10.54 26.86 -35.67
N THR A 380 -10.66 25.55 -35.85
CA THR A 380 -11.62 24.94 -36.78
C THR A 380 -13.07 25.18 -36.34
N GLY A 381 -13.36 25.00 -35.03
CA GLY A 381 -14.72 25.15 -34.49
C GLY A 381 -15.23 26.60 -34.44
N LEU A 382 -14.33 27.57 -34.30
CA LEU A 382 -14.68 28.98 -34.20
C LEU A 382 -14.54 29.72 -35.53
N SER A 383 -14.06 29.06 -36.60
CA SER A 383 -13.87 29.70 -37.93
C SER A 383 -13.17 31.07 -37.84
N LEU A 384 -12.01 31.12 -37.16
CA LEU A 384 -11.26 32.34 -36.87
C LEU A 384 -10.59 32.96 -38.12
N ILE A 385 -11.20 32.81 -39.31
CA ILE A 385 -10.76 33.40 -40.57
C ILE A 385 -10.65 34.91 -40.45
N HIS A 386 -11.40 35.55 -39.54
CA HIS A 386 -11.39 37.00 -39.37
C HIS A 386 -10.22 37.61 -38.60
N ILE A 387 -9.37 36.79 -37.97
CA ILE A 387 -8.21 37.30 -37.21
C ILE A 387 -6.99 37.50 -38.11
N SER A 388 -6.98 36.91 -39.28
CA SER A 388 -5.86 37.00 -40.23
C SER A 388 -5.92 38.19 -41.19
N GLU A 389 -7.02 38.97 -41.24
CA GLU A 389 -7.06 40.23 -42.01
C GLU A 389 -6.62 41.41 -41.11
N PRO A 390 -5.47 42.05 -41.40
CA PRO A 390 -5.13 43.29 -40.72
C PRO A 390 -6.14 44.36 -41.14
N THR A 391 -6.94 44.83 -40.21
CA THR A 391 -7.79 46.00 -40.39
C THR A 391 -6.89 47.15 -40.85
N ARG A 392 -6.93 47.52 -42.13
CA ARG A 392 -6.38 48.82 -42.65
C ARG A 392 -7.14 49.88 -41.89
N LEU A 393 -6.54 50.45 -40.88
CA LEU A 393 -6.95 51.72 -40.32
C LEU A 393 -6.83 52.80 -41.45
N ARG A 394 -7.96 53.37 -41.87
CA ARG A 394 -8.03 54.58 -42.64
C ARG A 394 -7.93 55.79 -41.75
#